data_8e8e0ca204e6116d19ec4e7ace18e994
#
_entry.id   8e8e0ca204e6116d19ec4e7ace18e994
#
_cell.length_a   1.000
_cell.length_b   1.000
_cell.length_c   1.000
_cell.angle_alpha   90.00
_cell.angle_beta   90.00
_cell.angle_gamma   90.00
#
_symmetry.space_group_name_H-M   'P 1'
#
loop_
_entity.id
_entity.type
_entity.pdbx_description
1 polymer ?
#
loop_
_entity_poly.entity_id
_entity_poly.type
_entity_poly.pdbx_seq_one_letter_code
_entity_poly.pdbx_strand_id
1 'polypeptide(L)'
;MSADKLVVGVVGMPGAGKSVVVNAAKAMGYGIVVMGDEVREEAKRKGLEPTPENVGLVMLDLRRLEGEAAIAKRCIPKIWEKPENKVIVDGVRSLAEVEEFKKSFPKFVMVAVHASPEARFNRLFYRRRSDDPKDWQIFHERDLRELSVGLGNAIAMAEYMLVNEERLDVAKRKAVEILRKVEEKWMR
;
A
#
# COMPACT_ATOMS: atom_id res chain seq x y z
N MET A 1 27.49 -4.16 -0.02
CA MET A 1 26.20 -3.56 0.40
C MET A 1 25.24 -4.70 0.65
N SER A 2 24.67 -4.82 1.84
CA SER A 2 23.87 -5.99 2.23
C SER A 2 22.64 -6.08 1.34
N ALA A 3 22.62 -7.07 0.46
CA ALA A 3 21.53 -7.38 -0.47
C ALA A 3 20.26 -7.91 0.24
N ASP A 4 20.10 -7.74 1.53
CA ASP A 4 19.25 -8.56 2.38
C ASP A 4 18.21 -7.73 3.16
N LYS A 5 17.60 -6.71 2.48
CA LYS A 5 16.49 -5.98 3.09
C LYS A 5 15.22 -6.83 3.10
N LEU A 6 14.56 -6.91 4.25
CA LEU A 6 13.19 -7.39 4.35
C LEU A 6 12.23 -6.28 3.91
N VAL A 7 11.49 -6.52 2.83
CA VAL A 7 10.51 -5.56 2.31
C VAL A 7 9.10 -6.13 2.44
N VAL A 8 8.23 -5.41 3.11
CA VAL A 8 6.84 -5.81 3.32
C VAL A 8 5.90 -4.87 2.56
N GLY A 9 5.29 -5.37 1.50
CA GLY A 9 4.26 -4.65 0.76
C GLY A 9 2.92 -4.70 1.48
N VAL A 10 2.28 -3.56 1.66
CA VAL A 10 0.94 -3.47 2.26
C VAL A 10 -0.07 -3.14 1.17
N VAL A 11 -1.07 -4.02 1.04
CA VAL A 11 -2.15 -3.92 0.05
C VAL A 11 -3.51 -3.90 0.74
N GLY A 12 -4.51 -3.33 0.11
CA GLY A 12 -5.89 -3.29 0.63
C GLY A 12 -6.70 -2.16 0.05
N MET A 13 -7.99 -2.37 -0.06
CA MET A 13 -8.94 -1.41 -0.60
C MET A 13 -8.90 -0.07 0.15
N PRO A 14 -9.31 1.05 -0.46
CA PRO A 14 -9.50 2.32 0.24
C PRO A 14 -10.38 2.14 1.48
N GLY A 15 -9.98 2.71 2.62
CA GLY A 15 -10.71 2.57 3.88
C GLY A 15 -10.48 1.27 4.66
N ALA A 16 -9.74 0.29 4.11
CA ALA A 16 -9.46 -0.97 4.82
C ALA A 16 -8.63 -0.79 6.11
N GLY A 17 -7.89 0.33 6.24
CA GLY A 17 -7.11 0.62 7.43
C GLY A 17 -5.66 0.13 7.37
N LYS A 18 -5.03 0.18 6.20
CA LYS A 18 -3.60 -0.14 5.99
C LYS A 18 -2.68 0.55 6.99
N SER A 19 -3.03 1.76 7.42
CA SER A 19 -2.28 2.53 8.42
C SER A 19 -2.07 1.80 9.75
N VAL A 20 -2.90 0.82 10.08
CA VAL A 20 -2.71 0.01 11.30
C VAL A 20 -1.43 -0.82 11.19
N VAL A 21 -1.20 -1.47 10.03
CA VAL A 21 0.03 -2.23 9.75
C VAL A 21 1.23 -1.30 9.63
N VAL A 22 1.09 -0.19 8.89
CA VAL A 22 2.17 0.80 8.70
C VAL A 22 2.63 1.39 10.03
N ASN A 23 1.69 1.77 10.91
CA ASN A 23 2.02 2.33 12.23
C ASN A 23 2.65 1.29 13.16
N ALA A 24 2.17 0.03 13.12
CA ALA A 24 2.79 -1.05 13.87
C ALA A 24 4.23 -1.29 13.41
N ALA A 25 4.46 -1.35 12.10
CA ALA A 25 5.80 -1.52 11.54
C ALA A 25 6.74 -0.34 11.90
N LYS A 26 6.23 0.90 11.85
CA LYS A 26 7.00 2.08 12.27
C LYS A 26 7.46 1.96 13.73
N ALA A 27 6.57 1.52 14.62
CA ALA A 27 6.90 1.28 16.03
C ALA A 27 7.90 0.12 16.23
N MET A 28 7.99 -0.81 15.27
CA MET A 28 8.95 -1.92 15.24
C MET A 28 10.26 -1.58 14.51
N GLY A 29 10.48 -0.32 14.14
CA GLY A 29 11.71 0.17 13.52
C GLY A 29 11.83 -0.10 12.02
N TYR A 30 10.70 -0.24 11.31
CA TYR A 30 10.71 -0.30 9.85
C TYR A 30 10.86 1.09 9.22
N GLY A 31 11.65 1.21 8.17
CA GLY A 31 11.57 2.33 7.25
C GLY A 31 10.23 2.31 6.49
N ILE A 32 9.74 3.47 6.09
CA ILE A 32 8.45 3.55 5.37
C ILE A 32 8.67 4.21 4.00
N VAL A 33 8.11 3.58 2.97
CA VAL A 33 7.98 4.11 1.60
C VAL A 33 6.51 4.07 1.22
N VAL A 34 5.96 5.21 0.80
CA VAL A 34 4.55 5.31 0.39
C VAL A 34 4.50 5.48 -1.12
N MET A 35 3.96 4.50 -1.83
CA MET A 35 3.91 4.51 -3.30
C MET A 35 3.11 5.70 -3.86
N GLY A 36 2.09 6.13 -3.13
CA GLY A 36 1.31 7.31 -3.50
C GLY A 36 2.11 8.62 -3.49
N ASP A 37 3.23 8.70 -2.77
CA ASP A 37 4.08 9.89 -2.75
C ASP A 37 4.76 10.09 -4.11
N GLU A 38 5.18 9.01 -4.78
CA GLU A 38 5.76 9.07 -6.13
C GLU A 38 4.81 9.71 -7.12
N VAL A 39 3.53 9.33 -7.04
CA VAL A 39 2.51 9.88 -7.93
C VAL A 39 2.25 11.36 -7.62
N ARG A 40 2.22 11.73 -6.34
CA ARG A 40 2.05 13.13 -5.91
C ARG A 40 3.24 14.01 -6.30
N GLU A 41 4.46 13.49 -6.17
CA GLU A 41 5.68 14.18 -6.60
C GLU A 41 5.70 14.37 -8.11
N GLU A 42 5.25 13.38 -8.89
CA GLU A 42 5.13 13.51 -10.33
C GLU A 42 4.06 14.52 -10.75
N ALA A 43 2.90 14.53 -10.07
CA ALA A 43 1.88 15.55 -10.29
C ALA A 43 2.46 16.97 -10.09
N LYS A 44 3.18 17.18 -9.00
CA LYS A 44 3.87 18.45 -8.73
C LYS A 44 4.90 18.80 -9.81
N ARG A 45 5.69 17.83 -10.28
CA ARG A 45 6.67 18.05 -11.37
C ARG A 45 6.00 18.48 -12.68
N LYS A 46 4.78 17.99 -12.92
CA LYS A 46 3.94 18.40 -14.06
C LYS A 46 3.20 19.71 -13.82
N GLY A 47 3.41 20.39 -12.70
CA GLY A 47 2.70 21.64 -12.36
C GLY A 47 1.22 21.44 -11.99
N LEU A 48 0.82 20.21 -11.66
CA LEU A 48 -0.54 19.87 -11.30
C LEU A 48 -0.71 19.92 -9.77
N GLU A 49 -1.80 20.53 -9.33
CA GLU A 49 -2.23 20.40 -7.93
C GLU A 49 -2.50 18.92 -7.61
N PRO A 50 -2.01 18.38 -6.47
CA PRO A 50 -2.16 16.97 -6.12
C PRO A 50 -3.58 16.62 -5.62
N THR A 51 -4.60 17.02 -6.41
CA THR A 51 -5.99 16.62 -6.18
C THR A 51 -6.18 15.14 -6.46
N PRO A 52 -7.22 14.49 -5.93
CA PRO A 52 -7.53 13.08 -6.19
C PRO A 52 -7.63 12.76 -7.70
N GLU A 53 -8.22 13.67 -8.47
CA GLU A 53 -8.39 13.56 -9.93
C GLU A 53 -7.03 13.59 -10.62
N ASN A 54 -6.20 14.60 -10.35
CA ASN A 54 -4.87 14.75 -10.95
C ASN A 54 -3.93 13.62 -10.56
N VAL A 55 -3.94 13.20 -9.29
CA VAL A 55 -3.16 12.05 -8.83
C VAL A 55 -3.62 10.77 -9.52
N GLY A 56 -4.94 10.60 -9.71
CA GLY A 56 -5.50 9.48 -10.47
C GLY A 56 -5.03 9.46 -11.94
N LEU A 57 -5.10 10.59 -12.62
CA LEU A 57 -4.64 10.73 -14.01
C LEU A 57 -3.14 10.47 -14.14
N VAL A 58 -2.33 11.06 -13.28
CA VAL A 58 -0.87 10.86 -13.30
C VAL A 58 -0.52 9.40 -13.03
N MET A 59 -1.22 8.74 -12.12
CA MET A 59 -1.03 7.32 -11.83
C MET A 59 -1.30 6.44 -13.08
N LEU A 60 -2.36 6.73 -13.83
CA LEU A 60 -2.68 6.00 -15.05
C LEU A 60 -1.67 6.31 -16.16
N ASP A 61 -1.28 7.57 -16.33
CA ASP A 61 -0.29 7.99 -17.31
C ASP A 61 1.08 7.32 -17.06
N LEU A 62 1.54 7.28 -15.82
CA LEU A 62 2.78 6.59 -15.47
C LEU A 62 2.75 5.12 -15.88
N ARG A 63 1.66 4.41 -15.60
CA ARG A 63 1.51 3.01 -15.99
C ARG A 63 1.45 2.83 -17.50
N ARG A 64 0.76 3.72 -18.21
CA ARG A 64 0.67 3.69 -19.67
C ARG A 64 2.03 3.93 -20.34
N LEU A 65 2.83 4.86 -19.84
CA LEU A 65 4.10 5.28 -20.45
C LEU A 65 5.29 4.40 -20.04
N GLU A 66 5.34 3.96 -18.78
CA GLU A 66 6.50 3.26 -18.19
C GLU A 66 6.18 1.80 -17.84
N GLY A 67 4.95 1.34 -18.12
CA GLY A 67 4.47 -0.02 -17.82
C GLY A 67 3.78 -0.13 -16.46
N GLU A 68 3.07 -1.23 -16.24
CA GLU A 68 2.22 -1.46 -15.07
C GLU A 68 2.96 -1.38 -13.73
N ALA A 69 4.27 -1.69 -13.72
CA ALA A 69 5.13 -1.61 -12.53
C ALA A 69 5.83 -0.25 -12.36
N ALA A 70 5.46 0.78 -13.12
CA ALA A 70 6.13 2.09 -13.13
C ALA A 70 6.36 2.67 -11.73
N ILE A 71 5.32 2.64 -10.89
CA ILE A 71 5.39 3.22 -9.54
C ILE A 71 6.31 2.39 -8.64
N ALA A 72 6.27 1.06 -8.74
CA ALA A 72 7.19 0.19 -8.00
C ALA A 72 8.64 0.46 -8.39
N LYS A 73 8.96 0.57 -9.67
CA LYS A 73 10.31 0.89 -10.16
C LYS A 73 10.85 2.20 -9.58
N ARG A 74 10.00 3.20 -9.45
CA ARG A 74 10.36 4.49 -8.85
C ARG A 74 10.55 4.41 -7.32
N CYS A 75 9.86 3.49 -6.64
CA CYS A 75 10.02 3.26 -5.19
C CYS A 75 11.29 2.46 -4.84
N ILE A 76 11.78 1.57 -5.71
CA ILE A 76 12.92 0.70 -5.45
C ILE A 76 14.18 1.46 -4.99
N PRO A 77 14.63 2.54 -5.67
CA PRO A 77 15.75 3.34 -5.18
C PRO A 77 15.52 3.89 -3.78
N LYS A 78 14.32 4.42 -3.50
CA LYS A 78 13.97 4.97 -2.19
C LYS A 78 13.96 3.91 -1.08
N ILE A 79 13.65 2.66 -1.40
CA ILE A 79 13.75 1.54 -0.46
C ILE A 79 15.23 1.26 -0.15
N TRP A 80 16.09 1.28 -1.17
CA TRP A 80 17.53 1.08 -0.97
C TRP A 80 18.18 2.19 -0.15
N GLU A 81 17.74 3.43 -0.29
CA GLU A 81 18.24 4.60 0.45
C GLU A 81 17.84 4.59 1.94
N LYS A 82 16.83 3.81 2.33
CA LYS A 82 16.45 3.69 3.74
C LYS A 82 17.59 3.07 4.56
N PRO A 83 17.97 3.65 5.72
CA PRO A 83 18.99 3.07 6.59
C PRO A 83 18.52 1.77 7.24
N GLU A 84 17.22 1.59 7.40
CA GLU A 84 16.63 0.42 8.03
C GLU A 84 16.76 -0.83 7.14
N ASN A 85 17.06 -1.97 7.74
CA ASN A 85 17.11 -3.27 7.05
C ASN A 85 15.71 -3.87 6.81
N LYS A 86 14.67 -3.28 7.42
CA LYS A 86 13.27 -3.66 7.27
C LYS A 86 12.49 -2.45 6.75
N VAL A 87 11.75 -2.62 5.66
CA VAL A 87 11.01 -1.52 5.03
C VAL A 87 9.58 -1.94 4.73
N ILE A 88 8.63 -1.07 5.06
CA ILE A 88 7.24 -1.16 4.60
C ILE A 88 7.08 -0.36 3.31
N VAL A 89 6.40 -0.96 2.34
CA VAL A 89 5.92 -0.28 1.13
C VAL A 89 4.40 -0.20 1.20
N ASP A 90 3.87 1.00 1.46
CA ASP A 90 2.42 1.21 1.56
C ASP A 90 1.81 1.55 0.21
N GLY A 91 0.80 0.80 -0.18
CA GLY A 91 -0.05 1.10 -1.32
C GLY A 91 0.28 0.33 -2.60
N VAL A 92 0.76 -0.91 -2.49
CA VAL A 92 0.86 -1.84 -3.63
C VAL A 92 -0.52 -2.09 -4.21
N ARG A 93 -0.65 -2.08 -5.56
CA ARG A 93 -1.96 -2.13 -6.23
C ARG A 93 -2.08 -3.16 -7.34
N SER A 94 -0.99 -3.78 -7.78
CA SER A 94 -1.04 -4.77 -8.86
C SER A 94 -0.01 -5.87 -8.67
N LEU A 95 -0.24 -7.02 -9.33
CA LEU A 95 0.73 -8.12 -9.35
C LEU A 95 2.01 -7.73 -10.10
N ALA A 96 1.93 -6.86 -11.11
CA ALA A 96 3.11 -6.36 -11.80
C ALA A 96 4.05 -5.59 -10.85
N GLU A 97 3.50 -4.79 -9.93
CA GLU A 97 4.27 -4.13 -8.88
C GLU A 97 4.89 -5.14 -7.90
N VAL A 98 4.12 -6.18 -7.51
CA VAL A 98 4.62 -7.27 -6.64
C VAL A 98 5.79 -7.99 -7.26
N GLU A 99 5.69 -8.36 -8.55
CA GLU A 99 6.76 -9.03 -9.28
C GLU A 99 8.02 -8.17 -9.38
N GLU A 100 7.87 -6.88 -9.60
CA GLU A 100 8.98 -5.96 -9.69
C GLU A 100 9.71 -5.82 -8.34
N PHE A 101 8.97 -5.76 -7.22
CA PHE A 101 9.57 -5.79 -5.89
C PHE A 101 10.25 -7.14 -5.61
N LYS A 102 9.64 -8.27 -5.97
CA LYS A 102 10.24 -9.61 -5.77
C LYS A 102 11.55 -9.80 -6.57
N LYS A 103 11.66 -9.19 -7.75
CA LYS A 103 12.93 -9.18 -8.53
C LYS A 103 14.04 -8.42 -7.82
N SER A 104 13.70 -7.29 -7.17
CA SER A 104 14.65 -6.40 -6.52
C SER A 104 14.97 -6.79 -5.08
N PHE A 105 14.05 -7.45 -4.40
CA PHE A 105 14.13 -7.83 -3.00
C PHE A 105 13.73 -9.31 -2.83
N PRO A 106 14.70 -10.24 -2.73
CA PRO A 106 14.41 -11.66 -2.52
C PRO A 106 13.56 -11.92 -1.27
N LYS A 107 13.67 -11.05 -0.25
CA LYS A 107 12.88 -11.07 0.97
C LYS A 107 11.70 -10.09 0.90
N PHE A 108 10.85 -10.24 -0.14
CA PHE A 108 9.61 -9.48 -0.29
C PHE A 108 8.40 -10.30 0.14
N VAL A 109 7.53 -9.70 0.94
CA VAL A 109 6.32 -10.33 1.49
C VAL A 109 5.14 -9.38 1.38
N MET A 110 3.96 -9.90 1.07
CA MET A 110 2.72 -9.12 1.00
C MET A 110 1.86 -9.33 2.24
N VAL A 111 1.37 -8.23 2.79
CA VAL A 111 0.35 -8.19 3.84
C VAL A 111 -0.88 -7.47 3.32
N ALA A 112 -2.00 -8.18 3.17
CA ALA A 112 -3.28 -7.61 2.82
C ALA A 112 -4.00 -7.11 4.08
N VAL A 113 -4.68 -5.97 3.95
CA VAL A 113 -5.62 -5.48 4.96
C VAL A 113 -7.01 -5.45 4.34
N HIS A 114 -7.93 -6.18 4.94
CA HIS A 114 -9.31 -6.30 4.49
C HIS A 114 -10.28 -5.69 5.50
N ALA A 115 -11.31 -5.06 5.00
CA ALA A 115 -12.53 -4.72 5.72
C ALA A 115 -13.70 -4.70 4.73
N SER A 116 -14.92 -4.97 5.22
CA SER A 116 -16.14 -4.97 4.42
C SER A 116 -16.38 -3.60 3.75
N PRO A 117 -17.09 -3.55 2.62
CA PRO A 117 -17.41 -2.30 1.95
C PRO A 117 -18.09 -1.29 2.89
N GLU A 118 -19.02 -1.75 3.73
CA GLU A 118 -19.72 -0.90 4.69
C GLU A 118 -18.75 -0.28 5.72
N ALA A 119 -17.88 -1.10 6.33
CA ALA A 119 -16.90 -0.61 7.30
C ALA A 119 -15.91 0.38 6.65
N ARG A 120 -15.50 0.14 5.41
CA ARG A 120 -14.61 1.01 4.65
C ARG A 120 -15.27 2.34 4.30
N PHE A 121 -16.51 2.30 3.81
CA PHE A 121 -17.31 3.50 3.50
C PHE A 121 -17.45 4.38 4.75
N ASN A 122 -17.91 3.80 5.85
CA ASN A 122 -18.08 4.53 7.11
C ASN A 122 -16.78 5.20 7.57
N ARG A 123 -15.66 4.50 7.52
CA ARG A 123 -14.36 5.07 7.89
C ARG A 123 -13.95 6.23 7.01
N LEU A 124 -14.13 6.13 5.70
CA LEU A 124 -13.81 7.20 4.76
C LEU A 124 -14.75 8.39 4.95
N PHE A 125 -16.05 8.15 5.03
CA PHE A 125 -17.07 9.17 5.20
C PHE A 125 -16.86 10.02 6.46
N TYR A 126 -16.52 9.37 7.59
CA TYR A 126 -16.24 10.10 8.84
C TYR A 126 -14.87 10.72 8.92
N ARG A 127 -13.90 10.24 8.13
CA ARG A 127 -12.53 10.81 8.07
C ARG A 127 -12.50 12.20 7.44
N ARG A 128 -13.38 12.47 6.49
CA ARG A 128 -13.59 13.79 5.83
C ARG A 128 -12.33 14.41 5.22
N ARG A 129 -11.49 13.63 4.56
CA ARG A 129 -10.42 14.19 3.73
C ARG A 129 -11.01 14.72 2.43
N SER A 130 -10.28 15.60 1.75
CA SER A 130 -10.71 16.17 0.45
C SER A 130 -11.01 15.12 -0.62
N ASP A 131 -10.33 13.97 -0.56
CA ASP A 131 -10.47 12.83 -1.46
C ASP A 131 -11.43 11.73 -0.96
N ASP A 132 -12.09 11.94 0.18
CA ASP A 132 -13.01 10.93 0.70
C ASP A 132 -14.39 11.01 0.01
N PRO A 133 -15.04 9.85 -0.20
CA PRO A 133 -16.34 9.80 -0.84
C PRO A 133 -17.41 10.45 0.04
N LYS A 134 -18.25 11.26 -0.59
CA LYS A 134 -19.35 11.96 0.08
C LYS A 134 -20.65 11.13 0.15
N ASP A 135 -20.71 10.09 -0.68
CA ASP A 135 -21.84 9.17 -0.76
C ASP A 135 -21.37 7.77 -1.21
N TRP A 136 -22.30 6.82 -1.17
CA TRP A 136 -22.04 5.42 -1.52
C TRP A 136 -21.71 5.21 -3.00
N GLN A 137 -22.31 6.00 -3.89
CA GLN A 137 -22.04 5.86 -5.32
C GLN A 137 -20.59 6.23 -5.65
N ILE A 138 -20.11 7.36 -5.16
CA ILE A 138 -18.71 7.82 -5.33
C ILE A 138 -17.73 6.79 -4.72
N PHE A 139 -18.08 6.22 -3.57
CA PHE A 139 -17.30 5.16 -2.94
C PHE A 139 -17.21 3.93 -3.85
N HIS A 140 -18.34 3.47 -4.39
CA HIS A 140 -18.39 2.30 -5.26
C HIS A 140 -17.61 2.51 -6.57
N GLU A 141 -17.75 3.66 -7.19
CA GLU A 141 -16.98 4.03 -8.39
C GLU A 141 -15.47 4.03 -8.12
N ARG A 142 -15.06 4.52 -6.93
CA ARG A 142 -13.65 4.44 -6.50
C ARG A 142 -13.19 2.99 -6.34
N ASP A 143 -14.00 2.15 -5.72
CA ASP A 143 -13.67 0.73 -5.56
C ASP A 143 -13.50 0.03 -6.92
N LEU A 144 -14.42 0.24 -7.86
CA LEU A 144 -14.32 -0.33 -9.21
C LEU A 144 -13.04 0.12 -9.93
N ARG A 145 -12.66 1.39 -9.78
CA ARG A 145 -11.42 1.93 -10.36
C ARG A 145 -10.16 1.27 -9.74
N GLU A 146 -10.13 1.07 -8.43
CA GLU A 146 -9.01 0.36 -7.78
C GLU A 146 -8.96 -1.13 -8.18
N LEU A 147 -10.10 -1.77 -8.35
CA LEU A 147 -10.17 -3.15 -8.83
C LEU A 147 -9.71 -3.28 -10.29
N SER A 148 -10.02 -2.31 -11.15
CA SER A 148 -9.62 -2.34 -12.57
C SER A 148 -8.11 -2.26 -12.79
N VAL A 149 -7.35 -1.71 -11.83
CA VAL A 149 -5.87 -1.71 -11.89
C VAL A 149 -5.24 -2.97 -11.28
N GLY A 150 -6.04 -3.96 -10.86
CA GLY A 150 -5.57 -5.25 -10.37
C GLY A 150 -5.42 -5.36 -8.85
N LEU A 151 -5.96 -4.41 -8.07
CA LEU A 151 -5.84 -4.42 -6.61
C LEU A 151 -6.43 -5.69 -5.97
N GLY A 152 -7.55 -6.20 -6.51
CA GLY A 152 -8.17 -7.44 -6.03
C GLY A 152 -7.24 -8.64 -6.15
N ASN A 153 -6.53 -8.76 -7.26
CA ASN A 153 -5.55 -9.83 -7.48
C ASN A 153 -4.39 -9.74 -6.48
N ALA A 154 -3.87 -8.53 -6.24
CA ALA A 154 -2.79 -8.34 -5.28
C ALA A 154 -3.23 -8.67 -3.84
N ILE A 155 -4.49 -8.38 -3.46
CA ILE A 155 -5.06 -8.75 -2.16
C ILE A 155 -5.16 -10.28 -2.06
N ALA A 156 -5.69 -10.96 -3.08
CA ALA A 156 -5.88 -12.40 -3.08
C ALA A 156 -4.57 -13.19 -3.01
N MET A 157 -3.48 -12.64 -3.54
CA MET A 157 -2.15 -13.29 -3.57
C MET A 157 -1.24 -12.90 -2.41
N ALA A 158 -1.75 -12.16 -1.42
CA ALA A 158 -0.97 -11.79 -0.24
C ALA A 158 -0.73 -13.00 0.69
N GLU A 159 0.50 -13.13 1.20
CA GLU A 159 0.89 -14.21 2.10
C GLU A 159 0.24 -14.11 3.49
N TYR A 160 -0.09 -12.88 3.91
CA TYR A 160 -0.75 -12.61 5.19
C TYR A 160 -1.94 -11.69 4.99
N MET A 161 -2.99 -11.88 5.79
CA MET A 161 -4.17 -11.03 5.77
C MET A 161 -4.56 -10.57 7.17
N LEU A 162 -4.72 -9.26 7.33
CA LEU A 162 -5.34 -8.64 8.50
C LEU A 162 -6.79 -8.31 8.17
N VAL A 163 -7.74 -9.02 8.75
CA VAL A 163 -9.16 -8.62 8.73
C VAL A 163 -9.35 -7.57 9.81
N ASN A 164 -9.65 -6.34 9.39
CA ASN A 164 -9.73 -5.16 10.24
C ASN A 164 -11.20 -4.74 10.42
N GLU A 165 -11.97 -5.56 11.13
CA GLU A 165 -13.40 -5.34 11.43
C GLU A 165 -13.66 -5.20 12.93
N GLU A 166 -12.63 -5.41 13.72
CA GLU A 166 -12.70 -5.37 15.17
C GLU A 166 -12.26 -3.99 15.71
N ARG A 167 -12.21 -3.88 17.03
CA ARG A 167 -11.69 -2.69 17.72
C ARG A 167 -10.23 -2.43 17.32
N LEU A 168 -9.86 -1.15 17.31
CA LEU A 168 -8.54 -0.71 16.87
C LEU A 168 -7.38 -1.35 17.67
N ASP A 169 -7.57 -1.57 18.97
CA ASP A 169 -6.55 -2.20 19.83
C ASP A 169 -6.31 -3.67 19.42
N VAL A 170 -7.35 -4.39 19.03
CA VAL A 170 -7.24 -5.77 18.53
C VAL A 170 -6.53 -5.80 17.17
N ALA A 171 -6.93 -4.90 16.27
CA ALA A 171 -6.29 -4.79 14.96
C ALA A 171 -4.79 -4.46 15.08
N LYS A 172 -4.40 -3.57 16.01
CA LYS A 172 -3.00 -3.25 16.29
C LYS A 172 -2.21 -4.48 16.79
N ARG A 173 -2.76 -5.26 17.72
CA ARG A 173 -2.10 -6.50 18.19
C ARG A 173 -1.90 -7.49 17.05
N LYS A 174 -2.94 -7.75 16.25
CA LYS A 174 -2.88 -8.65 15.09
C LYS A 174 -1.84 -8.17 14.06
N ALA A 175 -1.74 -6.86 13.81
CA ALA A 175 -0.72 -6.30 12.92
C ALA A 175 0.70 -6.60 13.43
N VAL A 176 0.96 -6.40 14.72
CA VAL A 176 2.27 -6.73 15.33
C VAL A 176 2.55 -8.23 15.24
N GLU A 177 1.56 -9.09 15.51
CA GLU A 177 1.72 -10.55 15.39
C GLU A 177 2.07 -10.98 13.95
N ILE A 178 1.40 -10.40 12.95
CA ILE A 178 1.72 -10.68 11.54
C ILE A 178 3.17 -10.26 11.23
N LEU A 179 3.57 -9.05 11.62
CA LEU A 179 4.92 -8.55 11.35
C LEU A 179 5.99 -9.41 12.05
N ARG A 180 5.75 -9.87 13.28
CA ARG A 180 6.65 -10.81 13.97
C ARG A 180 6.77 -12.14 13.23
N LYS A 181 5.67 -12.73 12.76
CA LYS A 181 5.70 -13.95 11.93
C LYS A 181 6.49 -13.75 10.64
N VAL A 182 6.36 -12.57 10.01
CA VAL A 182 7.17 -12.22 8.84
C VAL A 182 8.65 -12.18 9.21
N GLU A 183 9.02 -11.50 10.29
CA GLU A 183 10.42 -11.42 10.74
C GLU A 183 11.00 -12.80 11.08
N GLU A 184 10.28 -13.64 11.83
CA GLU A 184 10.70 -14.98 12.18
C GLU A 184 10.96 -15.86 10.96
N LYS A 185 10.11 -15.76 9.93
CA LYS A 185 10.30 -16.51 8.68
C LYS A 185 11.55 -16.08 7.92
N TRP A 186 11.93 -14.81 7.98
CA TRP A 186 13.00 -14.23 7.18
C TRP A 186 14.33 -14.08 7.93
N MET A 187 14.35 -14.28 9.23
CA MET A 187 15.57 -14.33 10.05
C MET A 187 16.19 -15.75 10.17
N ARG A 188 15.50 -16.74 9.61
CA ARG A 188 16.02 -18.12 9.49
C ARG A 188 16.77 -18.27 8.16
#